data_bee8edd2ae35c5b1e41af59e7e0356d3
#
_entry.id   bee8edd2ae35c5b1e41af59e7e0356d3
#
_cell.length_a   1.000
_cell.length_b   1.000
_cell.length_c   1.000
_cell.angle_alpha   90.00
_cell.angle_beta   90.00
_cell.angle_gamma   90.00
#
_symmetry.space_group_name_H-M   'P 1'
#
loop_
_entity.id
_entity.type
_entity.pdbx_description
1 polymer ?
#
loop_
_entity_poly.entity_id
_entity_poly.type
_entity_poly.pdbx_seq_one_letter_code
_entity_poly.pdbx_strand_id
1 'polypeptide(L)'
;MKKNIIAYFFSLLLATSFCFAQTQSPTRKIILVDGEKVWAGVIDDGHLMPFSGNYSMDFYALNKHNQVQPLILTSKGQYVWSEQPFKFELTKNEIVITDKYNSVVTGRSGSTLADVRRFVSKKFFPPSGLLPDTLLFAAPQYNTWIELNFHQNQTDILNYAKAIVDNGLPVGVLMLDDTWQEDYGLWDFHPGRFPDPKDMVNQLHKMGFKIMLWICPFVSPDQTLIYNELRRKRAFLLEKTTPADTWETARAPVMIRWWDGVSAELDFSNPTAMEWFNAQLDRLVKNYNIDGFKFDAADMQFYPANALSKENITPNKHCELYTQFGLRFPLNEYRACWKMGGQPLAQRLLDKKHTWEDLQKLIPNMIIEGLSGYTFSCPDMIGGGLLSSFENLKSIDQDLIVRSAQCHALMPMMQFSVAPWRILDTKHLEAVKKCVATRMRFNPLIMKLARESAKSGDPILRNMEYVFPDQDFESVVDQFMMGENLLVAPVVKPGVNSRNVLLPKGTWKADDGKVYKGGNSIVIDAPLERLPYFEKVNLKDHN
;
A
#
# COMPACT_ATOMS: atom_id res chain seq x y z
N MET A 1 -33.60 3.19 -91.83
CA MET A 1 -34.35 2.75 -90.64
C MET A 1 -33.48 1.75 -89.85
N LYS A 2 -32.77 2.23 -88.80
CA LYS A 2 -32.09 1.37 -87.87
C LYS A 2 -32.47 1.78 -86.45
N LYS A 3 -33.12 0.85 -85.73
CA LYS A 3 -33.55 1.07 -84.34
C LYS A 3 -32.38 0.78 -83.43
N ASN A 4 -31.98 1.74 -82.58
CA ASN A 4 -31.05 1.56 -81.49
C ASN A 4 -31.81 1.06 -80.25
N ILE A 5 -31.38 -0.10 -79.69
CA ILE A 5 -31.81 -0.63 -78.40
C ILE A 5 -30.78 -0.19 -77.41
N ILE A 6 -31.20 0.61 -76.46
CA ILE A 6 -30.35 0.98 -75.27
C ILE A 6 -30.69 -0.02 -74.17
N ALA A 7 -29.66 -0.81 -73.76
CA ALA A 7 -29.77 -1.72 -72.64
C ALA A 7 -29.34 -1.00 -71.33
N TYR A 8 -30.25 -0.87 -70.38
CA TYR A 8 -29.95 -0.39 -69.01
C TYR A 8 -29.42 -1.54 -68.18
N PHE A 9 -28.17 -1.43 -67.75
CA PHE A 9 -27.61 -2.30 -66.70
C PHE A 9 -27.97 -1.72 -65.32
N PHE A 10 -28.84 -2.40 -64.58
CA PHE A 10 -29.06 -2.14 -63.16
C PHE A 10 -28.00 -2.86 -62.35
N SER A 11 -27.02 -2.11 -61.79
CA SER A 11 -26.07 -2.66 -60.81
C SER A 11 -26.74 -2.70 -59.45
N LEU A 12 -27.06 -3.86 -58.96
CA LEU A 12 -27.54 -4.12 -57.59
C LEU A 12 -26.34 -4.09 -56.65
N LEU A 13 -26.12 -2.98 -55.96
CA LEU A 13 -25.17 -2.91 -54.83
C LEU A 13 -25.80 -3.63 -53.62
N LEU A 14 -25.36 -4.84 -53.34
CA LEU A 14 -25.60 -5.52 -52.08
C LEU A 14 -24.71 -4.85 -51.02
N ALA A 15 -25.27 -3.98 -50.24
CA ALA A 15 -24.65 -3.44 -49.02
C ALA A 15 -24.71 -4.56 -47.92
N THR A 16 -23.65 -5.31 -47.79
CA THR A 16 -23.48 -6.20 -46.65
C THR A 16 -23.18 -5.35 -45.43
N SER A 17 -24.18 -5.06 -44.62
CA SER A 17 -24.01 -4.49 -43.28
C SER A 17 -23.33 -5.52 -42.41
N PHE A 18 -22.02 -5.38 -42.21
CA PHE A 18 -21.33 -6.06 -41.13
C PHE A 18 -21.82 -5.48 -39.81
N CYS A 19 -22.80 -6.13 -39.22
CA CYS A 19 -23.19 -5.91 -37.85
C CYS A 19 -22.05 -6.48 -36.98
N PHE A 20 -21.12 -5.66 -36.51
CA PHE A 20 -20.23 -6.04 -35.43
C PHE A 20 -21.11 -6.28 -34.21
N ALA A 21 -21.45 -7.53 -33.97
CA ALA A 21 -21.99 -7.93 -32.68
C ALA A 21 -20.94 -7.58 -31.63
N GLN A 22 -21.19 -6.52 -30.87
CA GLN A 22 -20.45 -6.27 -29.63
C GLN A 22 -20.69 -7.50 -28.75
N THR A 23 -19.71 -8.41 -28.69
CA THR A 23 -19.71 -9.50 -27.74
C THR A 23 -19.72 -8.88 -26.34
N GLN A 24 -20.90 -8.87 -25.71
CA GLN A 24 -21.00 -8.48 -24.31
C GLN A 24 -20.03 -9.34 -23.50
N SER A 25 -19.19 -8.69 -22.71
CA SER A 25 -18.31 -9.39 -21.79
C SER A 25 -19.13 -10.31 -20.89
N PRO A 26 -18.69 -11.56 -20.64
CA PRO A 26 -19.46 -12.49 -19.80
C PRO A 26 -19.72 -11.87 -18.43
N THR A 27 -20.98 -11.89 -18.04
CA THR A 27 -21.43 -11.38 -16.73
C THR A 27 -21.74 -12.56 -15.83
N ARG A 28 -21.22 -12.53 -14.58
CA ARG A 28 -21.49 -13.53 -13.54
C ARG A 28 -22.15 -12.86 -12.34
N LYS A 29 -23.05 -13.59 -11.67
CA LYS A 29 -23.73 -13.12 -10.47
C LYS A 29 -23.42 -14.05 -9.29
N ILE A 30 -23.16 -13.45 -8.15
CA ILE A 30 -23.02 -14.13 -6.86
C ILE A 30 -24.15 -13.60 -5.96
N ILE A 31 -25.02 -14.48 -5.52
CA ILE A 31 -26.11 -14.12 -4.61
C ILE A 31 -25.57 -14.13 -3.18
N LEU A 32 -25.82 -13.05 -2.46
CA LEU A 32 -25.50 -12.92 -1.05
C LEU A 32 -26.67 -13.41 -0.20
N VAL A 33 -26.36 -14.12 0.86
CA VAL A 33 -27.38 -14.50 1.86
C VAL A 33 -27.65 -13.31 2.80
N ASP A 34 -28.78 -13.36 3.49
CA ASP A 34 -29.12 -12.27 4.41
C ASP A 34 -28.04 -12.09 5.51
N GLY A 35 -27.66 -10.85 5.74
CA GLY A 35 -26.60 -10.49 6.69
C GLY A 35 -25.17 -10.76 6.22
N GLU A 36 -24.95 -11.30 5.03
CA GLU A 36 -23.61 -11.54 4.51
C GLU A 36 -22.87 -10.23 4.21
N LYS A 37 -21.68 -10.07 4.75
CA LYS A 37 -20.83 -8.90 4.60
C LYS A 37 -19.76 -9.12 3.55
N VAL A 38 -19.36 -8.05 2.84
CA VAL A 38 -18.46 -8.12 1.69
C VAL A 38 -17.27 -7.19 1.87
N TRP A 39 -16.07 -7.71 1.60
CA TRP A 39 -14.80 -6.97 1.52
C TRP A 39 -14.19 -7.20 0.13
N ALA A 40 -13.55 -6.17 -0.43
CA ALA A 40 -12.81 -6.26 -1.68
C ALA A 40 -11.36 -5.81 -1.51
N GLY A 41 -10.48 -6.28 -2.39
CA GLY A 41 -9.06 -5.96 -2.36
C GLY A 41 -8.73 -4.56 -2.87
N VAL A 42 -9.48 -3.55 -2.47
CA VAL A 42 -9.29 -2.12 -2.79
C VAL A 42 -8.93 -1.42 -1.48
N ILE A 43 -7.63 -1.33 -1.19
CA ILE A 43 -7.14 -0.96 0.15
C ILE A 43 -7.56 0.46 0.54
N ASP A 44 -7.46 1.43 -0.35
CA ASP A 44 -7.79 2.82 -0.06
C ASP A 44 -9.29 3.02 0.29
N ASP A 45 -10.17 2.16 -0.20
CA ASP A 45 -11.59 2.13 0.13
C ASP A 45 -11.93 1.25 1.35
N GLY A 46 -10.93 0.79 2.10
CA GLY A 46 -11.12 -0.05 3.29
C GLY A 46 -12.07 0.56 4.32
N HIS A 47 -12.10 1.89 4.43
CA HIS A 47 -12.99 2.62 5.33
C HIS A 47 -14.49 2.53 4.93
N LEU A 48 -14.81 2.06 3.73
CA LEU A 48 -16.17 1.78 3.25
C LEU A 48 -16.60 0.33 3.54
N MET A 49 -15.68 -0.52 4.05
CA MET A 49 -15.89 -1.96 4.23
C MET A 49 -16.09 -2.34 5.70
N PRO A 50 -16.92 -3.38 5.99
CA PRO A 50 -17.66 -4.14 4.99
C PRO A 50 -18.70 -3.25 4.31
N PHE A 51 -18.88 -3.42 3.02
CA PHE A 51 -19.80 -2.59 2.25
C PHE A 51 -21.23 -2.69 2.80
N SER A 52 -21.83 -1.54 3.08
CA SER A 52 -23.21 -1.43 3.61
C SER A 52 -24.23 -1.01 2.56
N GLY A 53 -23.80 -0.67 1.36
CA GLY A 53 -24.64 -0.18 0.26
C GLY A 53 -24.08 -0.54 -1.10
N ASN A 54 -24.62 0.12 -2.14
CA ASN A 54 -24.13 -0.08 -3.50
C ASN A 54 -22.68 0.42 -3.63
N TYR A 55 -21.86 -0.39 -4.28
CA TYR A 55 -20.46 -0.05 -4.58
C TYR A 55 -20.10 -0.60 -5.95
N SER A 56 -19.21 0.07 -6.68
CA SER A 56 -18.69 -0.43 -7.95
C SER A 56 -17.20 -0.15 -8.07
N MET A 57 -16.47 -1.08 -8.68
CA MET A 57 -15.05 -0.94 -9.00
C MET A 57 -14.78 -1.49 -10.38
N ASP A 58 -14.00 -0.73 -11.14
CA ASP A 58 -13.52 -1.11 -12.45
C ASP A 58 -11.99 -1.23 -12.42
N PHE A 59 -11.48 -2.46 -12.32
CA PHE A 59 -10.04 -2.72 -12.33
C PHE A 59 -9.40 -2.59 -13.72
N TYR A 60 -10.18 -2.46 -14.80
CA TYR A 60 -9.63 -2.16 -16.14
C TYR A 60 -9.27 -0.68 -16.29
N ALA A 61 -9.94 0.18 -15.54
CA ALA A 61 -9.69 1.60 -15.58
C ALA A 61 -8.38 1.95 -14.88
N LEU A 62 -7.80 3.07 -15.27
CA LEU A 62 -6.71 3.69 -14.54
C LEU A 62 -7.27 4.20 -13.22
N ASN A 63 -7.14 3.41 -12.18
CA ASN A 63 -7.68 3.74 -10.87
C ASN A 63 -6.64 4.49 -10.02
N LYS A 64 -7.12 5.15 -8.96
CA LYS A 64 -6.30 5.94 -8.06
C LYS A 64 -5.77 5.14 -6.86
N HIS A 65 -6.12 3.85 -6.79
CA HIS A 65 -5.79 3.01 -5.64
C HIS A 65 -4.37 2.47 -5.78
N ASN A 66 -3.58 2.67 -4.76
CA ASN A 66 -2.17 2.30 -4.75
C ASN A 66 -1.98 0.79 -4.66
N GLN A 67 -2.56 0.16 -3.62
CA GLN A 67 -2.48 -1.28 -3.42
C GLN A 67 -3.82 -1.90 -3.79
N VAL A 68 -3.79 -2.85 -4.70
CA VAL A 68 -5.00 -3.53 -5.16
C VAL A 68 -4.76 -5.02 -5.30
N GLN A 69 -5.76 -5.79 -4.88
CA GLN A 69 -5.80 -7.23 -5.09
C GLN A 69 -7.09 -7.56 -5.82
N PRO A 70 -7.09 -8.34 -6.93
CA PRO A 70 -8.30 -8.71 -7.66
C PRO A 70 -9.11 -9.76 -6.89
N LEU A 71 -9.57 -9.39 -5.71
CA LEU A 71 -10.12 -10.25 -4.67
C LEU A 71 -11.42 -9.67 -4.12
N ILE A 72 -12.43 -10.53 -3.89
CA ILE A 72 -13.58 -10.26 -3.05
C ILE A 72 -13.74 -11.42 -2.07
N LEU A 73 -14.04 -11.11 -0.81
CA LEU A 73 -14.29 -12.06 0.27
C LEU A 73 -15.60 -11.73 0.96
N THR A 74 -16.28 -12.76 1.50
CA THR A 74 -17.48 -12.55 2.29
C THR A 74 -17.40 -13.19 3.68
N SER A 75 -18.22 -12.70 4.61
CA SER A 75 -18.33 -13.25 5.98
C SER A 75 -18.87 -14.68 6.02
N LYS A 76 -19.45 -15.17 4.92
CA LYS A 76 -20.05 -16.52 4.81
C LYS A 76 -19.27 -17.44 3.85
N GLY A 77 -18.00 -17.11 3.60
CA GLY A 77 -17.07 -18.01 2.91
C GLY A 77 -17.07 -17.95 1.39
N GLN A 78 -17.78 -16.99 0.75
CA GLN A 78 -17.70 -16.81 -0.70
C GLN A 78 -16.46 -15.98 -1.10
N TYR A 79 -15.93 -16.24 -2.30
CA TYR A 79 -14.79 -15.50 -2.85
C TYR A 79 -14.90 -15.27 -4.35
N VAL A 80 -14.24 -14.20 -4.79
CA VAL A 80 -13.89 -13.91 -6.19
C VAL A 80 -12.39 -13.72 -6.25
N TRP A 81 -11.76 -14.28 -7.27
CA TRP A 81 -10.37 -14.09 -7.62
C TRP A 81 -10.21 -13.96 -9.12
N SER A 82 -9.25 -13.17 -9.58
CA SER A 82 -8.89 -13.11 -11.00
C SER A 82 -7.39 -12.90 -11.19
N GLU A 83 -6.84 -13.50 -12.24
CA GLU A 83 -5.47 -13.23 -12.70
C GLU A 83 -5.39 -11.95 -13.54
N GLN A 84 -6.51 -11.47 -14.04
CA GLN A 84 -6.64 -10.28 -14.88
C GLN A 84 -7.60 -9.27 -14.24
N PRO A 85 -7.54 -8.00 -14.63
CA PRO A 85 -8.53 -7.02 -14.19
C PRO A 85 -9.96 -7.45 -14.54
N PHE A 86 -10.91 -7.10 -13.70
CA PHE A 86 -12.34 -7.28 -13.91
C PHE A 86 -13.11 -6.07 -13.36
N LYS A 87 -14.38 -5.95 -13.69
CA LYS A 87 -15.30 -4.98 -13.10
C LYS A 87 -16.29 -5.70 -12.20
N PHE A 88 -16.67 -5.09 -11.08
CA PHE A 88 -17.79 -5.57 -10.28
C PHE A 88 -18.68 -4.44 -9.79
N GLU A 89 -19.93 -4.78 -9.58
CA GLU A 89 -20.98 -3.96 -9.00
C GLU A 89 -21.60 -4.74 -7.85
N LEU A 90 -21.61 -4.14 -6.66
CA LEU A 90 -22.21 -4.70 -5.47
C LEU A 90 -23.54 -4.00 -5.20
N THR A 91 -24.58 -4.79 -4.96
CA THR A 91 -25.85 -4.35 -4.40
C THR A 91 -26.08 -5.03 -3.06
N LYS A 92 -27.19 -4.73 -2.40
CA LYS A 92 -27.55 -5.38 -1.12
C LYS A 92 -27.58 -6.92 -1.20
N ASN A 93 -27.94 -7.49 -2.35
CA ASN A 93 -28.27 -8.89 -2.48
C ASN A 93 -27.37 -9.67 -3.44
N GLU A 94 -26.56 -8.99 -4.23
CA GLU A 94 -25.72 -9.66 -5.24
C GLU A 94 -24.45 -8.90 -5.59
N ILE A 95 -23.44 -9.63 -6.04
CA ILE A 95 -22.26 -9.12 -6.69
C ILE A 95 -22.35 -9.47 -8.18
N VAL A 96 -22.36 -8.46 -9.03
CA VAL A 96 -22.36 -8.62 -10.50
C VAL A 96 -20.96 -8.38 -11.03
N ILE A 97 -20.38 -9.36 -11.71
CA ILE A 97 -19.00 -9.32 -12.20
C ILE A 97 -19.01 -9.27 -13.73
N THR A 98 -18.27 -8.32 -14.31
CA THR A 98 -17.99 -8.25 -15.74
C THR A 98 -16.54 -8.62 -15.99
N ASP A 99 -16.30 -9.68 -16.76
CA ASP A 99 -14.97 -10.27 -16.97
C ASP A 99 -14.67 -10.46 -18.46
N LYS A 100 -14.01 -9.47 -19.06
CA LYS A 100 -13.67 -9.53 -20.51
C LYS A 100 -12.56 -10.53 -20.85
N TYR A 101 -11.77 -10.97 -19.86
CA TYR A 101 -10.68 -11.91 -20.07
C TYR A 101 -11.08 -13.37 -19.76
N ASN A 102 -12.28 -13.59 -19.25
CA ASN A 102 -12.76 -14.88 -18.78
C ASN A 102 -11.80 -15.55 -17.77
N SER A 103 -11.23 -14.74 -16.87
CA SER A 103 -10.20 -15.15 -15.90
C SER A 103 -10.73 -15.25 -14.47
N VAL A 104 -11.94 -14.76 -14.21
CA VAL A 104 -12.52 -14.73 -12.86
C VAL A 104 -12.90 -16.14 -12.41
N VAL A 105 -12.44 -16.47 -11.21
CA VAL A 105 -12.79 -17.69 -10.47
C VAL A 105 -13.64 -17.29 -9.26
N THR A 106 -14.77 -17.98 -9.08
CA THR A 106 -15.65 -17.79 -7.93
C THR A 106 -15.84 -19.10 -7.18
N GLY A 107 -16.16 -19.04 -5.90
CA GLY A 107 -16.44 -20.22 -5.11
C GLY A 107 -16.73 -19.92 -3.66
N ARG A 108 -16.78 -21.00 -2.86
CA ARG A 108 -16.96 -20.92 -1.41
C ARG A 108 -15.96 -21.86 -0.73
N SER A 109 -15.41 -21.43 0.40
CA SER A 109 -14.55 -22.25 1.25
C SER A 109 -14.78 -21.91 2.72
N GLY A 110 -15.15 -22.91 3.50
CA GLY A 110 -15.56 -22.73 4.90
C GLY A 110 -16.85 -21.92 5.05
N SER A 111 -17.05 -21.38 6.23
CA SER A 111 -18.24 -20.61 6.60
C SER A 111 -17.93 -19.24 7.22
N THR A 112 -16.66 -18.90 7.37
CA THR A 112 -16.20 -17.65 7.99
C THR A 112 -15.27 -16.87 7.06
N LEU A 113 -15.06 -15.59 7.37
CA LEU A 113 -14.08 -14.75 6.68
C LEU A 113 -12.65 -15.31 6.78
N ALA A 114 -12.28 -15.87 7.93
CA ALA A 114 -10.96 -16.46 8.12
C ALA A 114 -10.75 -17.71 7.25
N ASP A 115 -11.75 -18.58 7.18
CA ASP A 115 -11.68 -19.79 6.36
C ASP A 115 -11.44 -19.47 4.88
N VAL A 116 -12.29 -18.59 4.34
CA VAL A 116 -12.21 -18.24 2.91
C VAL A 116 -10.91 -17.48 2.62
N ARG A 117 -10.48 -16.59 3.49
CA ARG A 117 -9.24 -15.86 3.31
C ARG A 117 -8.01 -16.78 3.32
N ARG A 118 -7.93 -17.75 4.24
CA ARG A 118 -6.86 -18.75 4.27
C ARG A 118 -6.86 -19.62 3.03
N PHE A 119 -8.04 -20.01 2.56
CA PHE A 119 -8.17 -20.79 1.32
C PHE A 119 -7.66 -20.02 0.11
N VAL A 120 -8.10 -18.77 -0.10
CA VAL A 120 -7.69 -17.98 -1.27
C VAL A 120 -6.21 -17.61 -1.22
N SER A 121 -5.67 -17.33 -0.03
CA SER A 121 -4.24 -17.10 0.16
C SER A 121 -3.43 -18.31 -0.30
N LYS A 122 -3.75 -19.50 0.24
CA LYS A 122 -3.04 -20.73 -0.12
C LYS A 122 -3.13 -21.07 -1.60
N LYS A 123 -4.25 -20.73 -2.24
CA LYS A 123 -4.53 -21.13 -3.63
C LYS A 123 -4.01 -20.13 -4.66
N PHE A 124 -4.13 -18.83 -4.41
CA PHE A 124 -3.92 -17.80 -5.44
C PHE A 124 -2.74 -16.86 -5.15
N PHE A 125 -2.44 -16.61 -3.89
CA PHE A 125 -1.30 -15.78 -3.46
C PHE A 125 -0.64 -16.38 -2.22
N PRO A 126 -0.06 -17.57 -2.36
CA PRO A 126 0.57 -18.26 -1.23
C PRO A 126 1.69 -17.42 -0.61
N PRO A 127 1.85 -17.47 0.71
CA PRO A 127 2.95 -16.80 1.36
C PRO A 127 4.28 -17.36 0.86
N SER A 128 5.24 -16.50 0.63
CA SER A 128 6.57 -16.85 0.09
C SER A 128 7.45 -17.63 1.08
N GLY A 129 7.11 -17.62 2.37
CA GLY A 129 7.95 -18.14 3.45
C GLY A 129 9.05 -17.16 3.89
N LEU A 130 9.19 -16.03 3.21
CA LEU A 130 10.23 -15.04 3.44
C LEU A 130 9.65 -13.78 4.12
N LEU A 131 10.54 -13.05 4.82
CA LEU A 131 10.26 -11.74 5.40
C LEU A 131 10.99 -10.66 4.58
N PRO A 132 10.44 -9.44 4.48
CA PRO A 132 11.27 -8.29 4.22
C PRO A 132 12.23 -8.06 5.40
N ASP A 133 13.14 -7.09 5.30
CA ASP A 133 14.12 -6.84 6.35
C ASP A 133 13.43 -6.66 7.72
N THR A 134 13.90 -7.42 8.69
CA THR A 134 13.25 -7.48 10.02
C THR A 134 13.34 -6.16 10.79
N LEU A 135 14.26 -5.27 10.45
CA LEU A 135 14.37 -3.94 11.08
C LEU A 135 13.13 -3.09 10.82
N LEU A 136 12.40 -3.30 9.71
CA LEU A 136 11.12 -2.65 9.42
C LEU A 136 10.06 -2.89 10.50
N PHE A 137 10.14 -4.03 11.21
CA PHE A 137 9.24 -4.37 12.32
C PHE A 137 9.87 -4.07 13.68
N ALA A 138 11.18 -4.28 13.80
CA ALA A 138 11.90 -4.30 15.07
C ALA A 138 12.04 -2.93 15.72
N ALA A 139 12.03 -1.86 14.93
CA ALA A 139 12.15 -0.47 15.40
C ALA A 139 11.23 0.46 14.60
N PRO A 140 10.97 1.68 15.09
CA PRO A 140 10.37 2.71 14.27
C PRO A 140 11.22 3.02 13.04
N GLN A 141 10.57 3.37 11.94
CA GLN A 141 11.20 3.88 10.74
C GLN A 141 11.11 5.42 10.75
N TYR A 142 12.04 6.06 10.06
CA TYR A 142 12.10 7.52 9.93
C TYR A 142 12.24 7.87 8.45
N ASN A 143 11.36 8.74 7.98
CA ASN A 143 11.31 9.18 6.58
C ASN A 143 11.56 10.69 6.53
N THR A 144 12.39 11.16 5.64
CA THR A 144 12.72 12.59 5.57
C THR A 144 11.69 13.43 4.82
N TRP A 145 10.63 12.82 4.25
CA TRP A 145 9.66 13.49 3.39
C TRP A 145 9.03 14.75 4.00
N ILE A 146 8.31 14.61 5.10
CA ILE A 146 7.62 15.76 5.72
C ILE A 146 8.61 16.71 6.42
N GLU A 147 9.70 16.17 6.96
CA GLU A 147 10.66 17.00 7.70
C GLU A 147 11.52 17.87 6.80
N LEU A 148 12.06 17.31 5.70
CA LEU A 148 12.99 17.99 4.81
C LEU A 148 12.36 18.36 3.46
N ASN A 149 11.27 17.72 3.10
CA ASN A 149 10.52 18.03 1.88
C ASN A 149 11.45 17.93 0.65
N PHE A 150 11.39 18.89 -0.26
CA PHE A 150 12.27 19.00 -1.44
C PHE A 150 13.67 19.57 -1.12
N HIS A 151 14.01 19.76 0.15
CA HIS A 151 15.28 20.36 0.61
C HIS A 151 16.26 19.32 1.15
N GLN A 152 16.20 18.09 0.66
CA GLN A 152 17.08 16.99 1.08
C GLN A 152 18.56 17.41 0.91
N ASN A 153 19.33 17.34 1.99
CA ASN A 153 20.76 17.62 1.99
C ASN A 153 21.49 16.87 3.11
N GLN A 154 22.79 16.70 2.94
CA GLN A 154 23.63 15.92 3.85
C GLN A 154 23.59 16.44 5.30
N THR A 155 23.68 17.74 5.49
CA THR A 155 23.75 18.35 6.83
C THR A 155 22.45 18.13 7.61
N ASP A 156 21.31 18.40 6.99
CA ASP A 156 20.01 18.29 7.65
C ASP A 156 19.62 16.83 7.91
N ILE A 157 19.99 15.89 7.01
CA ILE A 157 19.81 14.46 7.24
C ILE A 157 20.61 13.98 8.45
N LEU A 158 21.89 14.37 8.56
CA LEU A 158 22.72 14.04 9.74
C LEU A 158 22.17 14.65 11.03
N ASN A 159 21.69 15.91 10.96
CA ASN A 159 21.06 16.59 12.10
C ASN A 159 19.77 15.88 12.52
N TYR A 160 18.93 15.46 11.55
CA TYR A 160 17.70 14.71 11.84
C TYR A 160 18.01 13.36 12.50
N ALA A 161 18.95 12.61 11.96
CA ALA A 161 19.40 11.33 12.53
C ALA A 161 19.96 11.50 13.96
N LYS A 162 20.81 12.53 14.18
CA LYS A 162 21.34 12.85 15.50
C LYS A 162 20.22 13.22 16.48
N ALA A 163 19.26 14.03 16.05
CA ALA A 163 18.14 14.44 16.90
C ALA A 163 17.24 13.26 17.30
N ILE A 164 17.06 12.23 16.46
CA ILE A 164 16.39 10.98 16.83
C ILE A 164 17.07 10.35 18.05
N VAL A 165 18.40 10.20 17.98
CA VAL A 165 19.21 9.59 19.06
C VAL A 165 19.17 10.46 20.32
N ASP A 166 19.39 11.78 20.18
CA ASP A 166 19.42 12.73 21.30
C ASP A 166 18.07 12.81 22.05
N ASN A 167 16.95 12.56 21.36
CA ASN A 167 15.63 12.46 21.98
C ASN A 167 15.32 11.09 22.59
N GLY A 168 16.27 10.14 22.54
CA GLY A 168 16.10 8.80 23.10
C GLY A 168 15.14 7.90 22.32
N LEU A 169 14.92 8.18 21.03
CA LEU A 169 14.14 7.30 20.15
C LEU A 169 15.04 6.17 19.60
N PRO A 170 14.50 4.94 19.43
CA PRO A 170 15.28 3.83 18.91
C PRO A 170 15.74 4.09 17.48
N VAL A 171 16.97 3.72 17.16
CA VAL A 171 17.46 3.71 15.78
C VAL A 171 16.78 2.60 14.96
N GLY A 172 16.58 2.85 13.67
CA GLY A 172 15.89 1.92 12.79
C GLY A 172 16.27 2.17 11.33
N VAL A 173 15.28 2.11 10.43
CA VAL A 173 15.47 2.51 9.03
C VAL A 173 15.34 4.02 8.93
N LEU A 174 16.32 4.67 8.28
CA LEU A 174 16.23 6.06 7.85
C LEU A 174 16.06 6.08 6.32
N MET A 175 14.93 6.60 5.88
CA MET A 175 14.56 6.71 4.48
C MET A 175 14.80 8.13 4.00
N LEU A 176 15.73 8.27 3.05
CA LEU A 176 15.96 9.53 2.35
C LEU A 176 14.93 9.59 1.22
N ASP A 177 13.98 10.48 1.35
CA ASP A 177 12.86 10.58 0.43
C ASP A 177 13.20 11.42 -0.80
N ASP A 178 12.23 11.67 -1.66
CA ASP A 178 12.38 12.32 -2.96
C ASP A 178 13.29 13.55 -2.92
N THR A 179 13.94 13.81 -4.05
CA THR A 179 14.94 14.89 -4.27
C THR A 179 16.30 14.73 -3.55
N TRP A 180 16.66 13.54 -3.05
CA TRP A 180 18.06 13.25 -2.70
C TRP A 180 18.96 13.20 -3.95
N GLN A 181 18.41 12.74 -5.07
CA GLN A 181 19.05 12.61 -6.37
C GLN A 181 19.20 13.97 -7.07
N GLU A 182 20.06 13.99 -8.10
CA GLU A 182 20.24 15.18 -8.94
C GLU A 182 19.01 15.45 -9.81
N ASP A 183 18.46 14.39 -10.44
CA ASP A 183 17.24 14.46 -11.24
C ASP A 183 16.69 13.03 -11.50
N TYR A 184 15.46 12.93 -12.00
CA TYR A 184 14.81 11.65 -12.31
C TYR A 184 15.46 10.96 -13.49
N GLY A 185 15.96 9.74 -13.25
CA GLY A 185 16.78 8.97 -14.18
C GLY A 185 18.29 9.16 -13.98
N LEU A 186 18.73 10.25 -13.36
CA LEU A 186 20.10 10.38 -12.88
C LEU A 186 20.14 10.01 -11.39
N TRP A 187 20.16 8.71 -11.12
CA TRP A 187 20.14 8.14 -9.77
C TRP A 187 21.53 8.24 -9.12
N ASP A 188 21.93 9.47 -8.80
CA ASP A 188 23.12 9.77 -8.00
C ASP A 188 22.83 10.92 -7.05
N PHE A 189 23.58 11.01 -5.93
CA PHE A 189 23.38 12.09 -4.98
C PHE A 189 23.67 13.44 -5.64
N HIS A 190 22.81 14.42 -5.39
CA HIS A 190 22.99 15.77 -5.91
C HIS A 190 24.30 16.40 -5.37
N PRO A 191 25.30 16.70 -6.22
CA PRO A 191 26.67 17.02 -5.77
C PRO A 191 26.75 18.29 -4.93
N GLY A 192 25.86 19.28 -5.15
CA GLY A 192 25.83 20.51 -4.38
C GLY A 192 25.16 20.37 -3.00
N ARG A 193 24.29 19.38 -2.82
CA ARG A 193 23.58 19.13 -1.55
C ARG A 193 24.20 18.00 -0.73
N PHE A 194 24.94 17.13 -1.38
CA PHE A 194 25.60 15.96 -0.79
C PHE A 194 27.08 15.96 -1.17
N PRO A 195 27.92 16.76 -0.48
CA PRO A 195 29.35 16.88 -0.85
C PRO A 195 30.13 15.58 -0.59
N ASP A 196 29.75 14.75 0.36
CA ASP A 196 30.33 13.44 0.63
C ASP A 196 29.25 12.46 1.07
N PRO A 197 28.43 11.94 0.12
CA PRO A 197 27.33 11.03 0.47
C PRO A 197 27.82 9.69 1.05
N LYS A 198 29.02 9.24 0.68
CA LYS A 198 29.59 8.01 1.23
C LYS A 198 29.94 8.16 2.71
N ASP A 199 30.53 9.28 3.10
CA ASP A 199 30.82 9.56 4.50
C ASP A 199 29.53 9.78 5.30
N MET A 200 28.53 10.48 4.74
CA MET A 200 27.20 10.61 5.35
C MET A 200 26.60 9.24 5.68
N VAL A 201 26.53 8.33 4.72
CA VAL A 201 25.98 6.97 4.94
C VAL A 201 26.79 6.22 5.99
N ASN A 202 28.13 6.32 5.96
CA ASN A 202 28.99 5.71 6.97
C ASN A 202 28.73 6.27 8.38
N GLN A 203 28.48 7.57 8.53
CA GLN A 203 28.11 8.18 9.82
C GLN A 203 26.75 7.66 10.30
N LEU A 204 25.75 7.59 9.42
CA LEU A 204 24.42 7.06 9.73
C LEU A 204 24.48 5.58 10.15
N HIS A 205 25.27 4.75 9.46
CA HIS A 205 25.52 3.36 9.87
C HIS A 205 26.22 3.27 11.25
N LYS A 206 27.18 4.14 11.54
CA LYS A 206 27.82 4.21 12.86
C LYS A 206 26.84 4.58 13.99
N MET A 207 25.80 5.36 13.68
CA MET A 207 24.70 5.65 14.61
C MET A 207 23.74 4.45 14.76
N GLY A 208 23.82 3.44 13.89
CA GLY A 208 22.99 2.21 13.89
C GLY A 208 21.82 2.21 12.93
N PHE A 209 21.66 3.22 12.08
CA PHE A 209 20.61 3.25 11.05
C PHE A 209 20.94 2.35 9.87
N LYS A 210 19.93 1.76 9.24
CA LYS A 210 19.97 1.30 7.84
C LYS A 210 19.38 2.37 6.94
N ILE A 211 19.97 2.52 5.74
CA ILE A 211 19.62 3.60 4.83
C ILE A 211 18.83 3.07 3.64
N MET A 212 17.66 3.65 3.44
CA MET A 212 16.79 3.39 2.29
C MET A 212 16.70 4.66 1.43
N LEU A 213 16.78 4.52 0.11
CA LEU A 213 16.59 5.63 -0.83
C LEU A 213 15.25 5.52 -1.54
N TRP A 214 14.57 6.65 -1.68
CA TRP A 214 13.40 6.78 -2.53
C TRP A 214 13.80 6.67 -4.02
N ILE A 215 13.05 5.94 -4.81
CA ILE A 215 13.21 5.82 -6.26
C ILE A 215 11.86 5.69 -6.96
N CYS A 216 11.81 6.03 -8.25
CA CYS A 216 10.66 5.84 -9.11
C CYS A 216 11.07 5.34 -10.51
N PRO A 217 10.14 4.82 -11.33
CA PRO A 217 10.46 4.29 -12.66
C PRO A 217 10.52 5.36 -13.75
N PHE A 218 10.63 6.63 -13.39
CA PHE A 218 10.52 7.75 -14.32
C PHE A 218 11.89 8.33 -14.69
N VAL A 219 11.98 8.84 -15.93
CA VAL A 219 13.19 9.50 -16.45
C VAL A 219 12.80 10.85 -17.05
N SER A 220 13.38 11.90 -16.52
CA SER A 220 13.19 13.27 -16.99
C SER A 220 13.79 13.46 -18.40
N PRO A 221 13.09 14.11 -19.36
CA PRO A 221 13.66 14.48 -20.63
C PRO A 221 14.79 15.51 -20.51
N ASP A 222 14.87 16.23 -19.38
CA ASP A 222 15.94 17.18 -19.09
C ASP A 222 17.29 16.46 -18.90
N GLN A 223 17.27 15.19 -18.51
CA GLN A 223 18.43 14.30 -18.52
C GLN A 223 18.74 13.80 -19.96
N THR A 224 18.99 14.76 -20.84
CA THR A 224 19.06 14.57 -22.31
C THR A 224 19.91 13.39 -22.74
N LEU A 225 21.07 13.14 -22.13
CA LEU A 225 21.96 12.04 -22.51
C LEU A 225 21.35 10.69 -22.16
N ILE A 226 20.87 10.53 -20.93
CA ILE A 226 20.26 9.29 -20.42
C ILE A 226 18.93 9.04 -21.16
N TYR A 227 18.09 10.06 -21.26
CA TYR A 227 16.80 9.96 -21.96
C TYR A 227 16.98 9.51 -23.42
N ASN A 228 17.90 10.15 -24.19
CA ASN A 228 18.14 9.79 -25.58
C ASN A 228 18.80 8.41 -25.74
N GLU A 229 19.64 7.99 -24.81
CA GLU A 229 20.17 6.63 -24.79
C GLU A 229 19.06 5.59 -24.62
N LEU A 230 18.22 5.75 -23.57
CA LEU A 230 17.09 4.86 -23.29
C LEU A 230 16.03 4.87 -24.40
N ARG A 231 15.75 6.04 -24.98
CA ARG A 231 14.87 6.17 -26.14
C ARG A 231 15.41 5.37 -27.34
N ARG A 232 16.70 5.47 -27.66
CA ARG A 232 17.32 4.67 -28.74
C ARG A 232 17.26 3.18 -28.47
N LYS A 233 17.44 2.79 -27.21
CA LYS A 233 17.33 1.39 -26.74
C LYS A 233 15.88 0.93 -26.60
N ARG A 234 14.88 1.82 -26.80
CA ARG A 234 13.45 1.54 -26.67
C ARG A 234 13.09 1.01 -25.27
N ALA A 235 13.71 1.57 -24.25
CA ALA A 235 13.53 1.15 -22.86
C ALA A 235 12.27 1.75 -22.18
N PHE A 236 11.60 2.70 -22.84
CA PHE A 236 10.39 3.34 -22.32
C PHE A 236 9.11 2.71 -22.87
N LEU A 237 8.01 2.92 -22.17
CA LEU A 237 6.68 2.81 -22.75
C LEU A 237 6.59 3.74 -23.97
N LEU A 238 6.01 3.25 -25.08
CA LEU A 238 5.94 4.01 -26.32
C LEU A 238 4.53 4.55 -26.55
N GLU A 239 4.46 5.66 -27.29
CA GLU A 239 3.20 6.32 -27.59
C GLU A 239 2.52 5.70 -28.81
N LYS A 240 1.27 5.28 -28.64
CA LYS A 240 0.38 4.91 -29.73
C LYS A 240 -0.26 6.18 -30.28
N THR A 241 0.15 6.59 -31.49
CA THR A 241 -0.36 7.81 -32.17
C THR A 241 -1.49 7.50 -33.12
N THR A 242 -1.55 6.29 -33.69
CA THR A 242 -2.61 5.79 -34.55
C THR A 242 -3.13 4.44 -34.08
N PRO A 243 -4.36 4.04 -34.43
CA PRO A 243 -4.88 2.72 -34.10
C PRO A 243 -4.05 1.55 -34.65
N ALA A 244 -3.27 1.77 -35.70
CA ALA A 244 -2.43 0.75 -36.34
C ALA A 244 -1.05 0.62 -35.69
N ASP A 245 -0.66 1.53 -34.78
CA ASP A 245 0.66 1.47 -34.15
C ASP A 245 0.77 0.25 -33.23
N THR A 246 1.91 -0.40 -33.35
CA THR A 246 2.39 -1.47 -32.47
C THR A 246 3.67 -1.01 -31.78
N TRP A 247 4.15 -1.79 -30.80
CA TRP A 247 5.43 -1.47 -30.16
C TRP A 247 6.57 -1.37 -31.17
N GLU A 248 6.59 -2.21 -32.24
CA GLU A 248 7.63 -2.19 -33.28
C GLU A 248 7.60 -0.93 -34.14
N THR A 249 6.39 -0.38 -34.41
CA THR A 249 6.23 0.78 -35.30
C THR A 249 6.29 2.11 -34.56
N ALA A 250 5.86 2.18 -33.30
CA ALA A 250 5.93 3.38 -32.47
C ALA A 250 7.38 3.88 -32.31
N ARG A 251 7.59 5.19 -32.22
CA ARG A 251 8.94 5.80 -32.18
C ARG A 251 9.21 6.68 -30.97
N ALA A 252 8.18 7.30 -30.43
CA ALA A 252 8.30 8.23 -29.33
C ALA A 252 7.97 7.53 -27.99
N PRO A 253 8.68 7.82 -26.89
CA PRO A 253 8.20 7.51 -25.58
C PRO A 253 6.87 8.22 -25.31
N VAL A 254 5.94 7.55 -24.59
CA VAL A 254 4.78 8.22 -24.05
C VAL A 254 5.24 9.06 -22.85
N MET A 255 4.81 10.34 -22.84
CA MET A 255 5.13 11.25 -21.75
C MET A 255 3.98 11.27 -20.75
N ILE A 256 4.33 11.13 -19.48
CA ILE A 256 3.37 11.18 -18.37
C ILE A 256 3.55 12.47 -17.58
N ARG A 257 2.43 12.99 -17.06
CA ARG A 257 2.44 14.07 -16.07
C ARG A 257 2.21 13.46 -14.69
N TRP A 258 3.07 13.81 -13.75
CA TRP A 258 2.98 13.34 -12.38
C TRP A 258 3.23 14.52 -11.42
N TRP A 259 3.34 14.29 -10.10
CA TRP A 259 3.44 15.39 -9.13
C TRP A 259 4.70 16.26 -9.30
N ASP A 260 5.73 15.73 -9.93
CA ASP A 260 7.01 16.41 -10.12
C ASP A 260 7.35 16.65 -11.60
N GLY A 261 6.35 16.99 -12.39
CA GLY A 261 6.51 17.45 -13.77
C GLY A 261 6.11 16.45 -14.85
N VAL A 262 6.97 16.30 -15.87
CA VAL A 262 6.73 15.44 -17.03
C VAL A 262 7.92 14.53 -17.26
N SER A 263 7.67 13.24 -17.36
CA SER A 263 8.73 12.23 -17.55
C SER A 263 8.28 11.13 -18.50
N ALA A 264 9.24 10.33 -19.01
CA ALA A 264 8.95 9.05 -19.62
C ALA A 264 9.05 7.94 -18.56
N GLU A 265 8.21 6.91 -18.69
CA GLU A 265 8.20 5.76 -17.80
C GLU A 265 8.95 4.58 -18.43
N LEU A 266 9.78 3.90 -17.64
CA LEU A 266 10.47 2.68 -18.04
C LEU A 266 9.45 1.54 -18.31
N ASP A 267 9.66 0.79 -19.38
CA ASP A 267 8.84 -0.39 -19.70
C ASP A 267 9.36 -1.62 -18.97
N PHE A 268 8.74 -1.99 -17.84
CA PHE A 268 9.13 -3.16 -17.05
C PHE A 268 8.81 -4.52 -17.72
N SER A 269 8.13 -4.54 -18.87
CA SER A 269 8.05 -5.71 -19.71
C SER A 269 9.29 -5.87 -20.63
N ASN A 270 10.15 -4.84 -20.70
CA ASN A 270 11.33 -4.82 -21.54
C ASN A 270 12.61 -5.12 -20.75
N PRO A 271 13.31 -6.23 -21.00
CA PRO A 271 14.57 -6.56 -20.33
C PRO A 271 15.60 -5.44 -20.35
N THR A 272 15.67 -4.67 -21.43
CA THR A 272 16.61 -3.54 -21.57
C THR A 272 16.36 -2.45 -20.51
N ALA A 273 15.10 -2.15 -20.21
CA ALA A 273 14.74 -1.20 -19.16
C ALA A 273 15.11 -1.75 -17.77
N MET A 274 14.79 -3.01 -17.53
CA MET A 274 15.09 -3.68 -16.26
C MET A 274 16.60 -3.79 -15.99
N GLU A 275 17.39 -4.17 -16.99
CA GLU A 275 18.86 -4.25 -16.90
C GLU A 275 19.47 -2.89 -16.58
N TRP A 276 19.02 -1.84 -17.28
CA TRP A 276 19.51 -0.49 -17.02
C TRP A 276 19.16 -0.04 -15.60
N PHE A 277 17.92 -0.22 -15.17
CA PHE A 277 17.49 0.21 -13.84
C PHE A 277 18.17 -0.59 -12.73
N ASN A 278 18.35 -1.91 -12.92
CA ASN A 278 19.15 -2.74 -12.03
C ASN A 278 20.58 -2.18 -11.84
N ALA A 279 21.23 -1.83 -12.95
CA ALA A 279 22.59 -1.28 -12.89
C ALA A 279 22.66 0.04 -12.10
N GLN A 280 21.61 0.89 -12.17
CA GLN A 280 21.56 2.11 -11.36
C GLN A 280 21.49 1.77 -9.86
N LEU A 281 20.59 0.86 -9.45
CA LEU A 281 20.42 0.49 -8.04
C LEU A 281 21.67 -0.23 -7.48
N ASP A 282 22.25 -1.15 -8.26
CA ASP A 282 23.49 -1.85 -7.87
C ASP A 282 24.65 -0.88 -7.67
N ARG A 283 24.73 0.18 -8.50
CA ARG A 283 25.72 1.24 -8.36
C ARG A 283 25.55 2.00 -7.03
N LEU A 284 24.32 2.33 -6.63
CA LEU A 284 24.04 2.99 -5.35
C LEU A 284 24.45 2.10 -4.16
N VAL A 285 24.07 0.84 -4.18
CA VAL A 285 24.51 -0.14 -3.16
C VAL A 285 26.04 -0.23 -3.10
N LYS A 286 26.69 -0.41 -4.24
CA LYS A 286 28.14 -0.60 -4.31
C LYS A 286 28.93 0.64 -3.90
N ASN A 287 28.53 1.83 -4.36
CA ASN A 287 29.30 3.06 -4.17
C ASN A 287 29.08 3.68 -2.79
N TYR A 288 27.85 3.62 -2.29
CA TYR A 288 27.41 4.31 -1.08
C TYR A 288 26.99 3.39 0.05
N ASN A 289 26.98 2.07 -0.16
CA ASN A 289 26.56 1.08 0.84
C ASN A 289 25.09 1.28 1.28
N ILE A 290 24.20 1.56 0.33
CA ILE A 290 22.77 1.70 0.57
C ILE A 290 22.18 0.33 0.90
N ASP A 291 21.30 0.26 1.90
CA ASP A 291 20.71 -1.00 2.40
C ASP A 291 19.45 -1.41 1.66
N GLY A 292 18.69 -0.46 1.07
CA GLY A 292 17.45 -0.75 0.38
C GLY A 292 16.79 0.45 -0.29
N PHE A 293 15.55 0.23 -0.76
CA PHE A 293 14.85 1.23 -1.57
C PHE A 293 13.36 1.32 -1.26
N LYS A 294 12.84 2.57 -1.22
CA LYS A 294 11.42 2.87 -1.31
C LYS A 294 11.05 2.98 -2.79
N PHE A 295 10.30 2.01 -3.28
CA PHE A 295 9.80 1.94 -4.64
C PHE A 295 8.49 2.71 -4.74
N ASP A 296 8.56 3.97 -5.15
CA ASP A 296 7.43 4.87 -5.25
C ASP A 296 6.93 5.00 -6.70
N ALA A 297 5.79 5.66 -6.87
CA ALA A 297 5.10 5.78 -8.14
C ALA A 297 4.72 4.40 -8.75
N ALA A 298 4.72 4.29 -10.09
CA ALA A 298 4.26 3.10 -10.81
C ALA A 298 2.79 2.69 -10.50
N ASP A 299 2.01 3.60 -9.94
CA ASP A 299 0.56 3.45 -9.87
C ASP A 299 0.01 3.27 -11.29
N MET A 300 -0.99 2.42 -11.44
CA MET A 300 -1.61 2.12 -12.74
C MET A 300 -2.09 3.38 -13.49
N GLN A 301 -2.36 4.47 -12.77
CA GLN A 301 -2.75 5.76 -13.34
C GLN A 301 -1.63 6.43 -14.17
N PHE A 302 -0.36 6.07 -13.94
CA PHE A 302 0.77 6.61 -14.69
C PHE A 302 1.03 5.85 -16.00
N TYR A 303 0.33 4.74 -16.24
CA TYR A 303 0.36 4.03 -17.51
C TYR A 303 -0.78 4.53 -18.40
N PRO A 304 -0.54 5.47 -19.36
CA PRO A 304 -1.59 6.07 -20.17
C PRO A 304 -2.29 5.05 -21.07
N ALA A 305 -3.55 5.33 -21.42
CA ALA A 305 -4.34 4.45 -22.28
C ALA A 305 -3.77 4.26 -23.69
N ASN A 306 -2.94 5.21 -24.16
CA ASN A 306 -2.22 5.14 -25.43
C ASN A 306 -0.78 4.62 -25.29
N ALA A 307 -0.40 4.06 -24.15
CA ALA A 307 0.91 3.45 -23.96
C ALA A 307 0.98 2.08 -24.62
N LEU A 308 2.12 1.79 -25.21
CA LEU A 308 2.50 0.49 -25.76
C LEU A 308 3.72 -0.02 -25.00
N SER A 309 3.60 -1.18 -24.40
CA SER A 309 4.71 -1.93 -23.80
C SER A 309 5.18 -3.04 -24.75
N LYS A 310 6.42 -3.48 -24.60
CA LYS A 310 7.03 -4.52 -25.43
C LYS A 310 6.20 -5.82 -25.45
N GLU A 311 5.72 -6.25 -24.30
CA GLU A 311 4.93 -7.48 -24.15
C GLU A 311 3.42 -7.25 -24.21
N ASN A 312 2.98 -6.05 -24.63
CA ASN A 312 1.56 -5.67 -24.74
C ASN A 312 0.74 -5.99 -23.47
N ILE A 313 1.26 -5.57 -22.32
CA ILE A 313 0.69 -5.86 -21.01
C ILE A 313 -0.31 -4.76 -20.58
N THR A 314 -1.13 -5.09 -19.56
CA THR A 314 -2.02 -4.13 -18.93
C THR A 314 -1.28 -3.19 -17.97
N PRO A 315 -1.83 -2.01 -17.63
CA PRO A 315 -1.28 -1.14 -16.57
C PRO A 315 -1.08 -1.88 -15.24
N ASN A 316 -2.04 -2.75 -14.89
CA ASN A 316 -1.97 -3.60 -13.70
C ASN A 316 -0.76 -4.54 -13.73
N LYS A 317 -0.51 -5.19 -14.88
CA LYS A 317 0.65 -6.09 -15.02
C LYS A 317 1.97 -5.32 -15.01
N HIS A 318 1.99 -4.09 -15.52
CA HIS A 318 3.18 -3.23 -15.44
C HIS A 318 3.53 -2.88 -13.98
N CYS A 319 2.53 -2.47 -13.18
CA CYS A 319 2.67 -2.25 -11.74
C CYS A 319 3.16 -3.52 -11.00
N GLU A 320 2.62 -4.70 -11.33
CA GLU A 320 3.08 -6.00 -10.79
C GLU A 320 4.57 -6.24 -11.10
N LEU A 321 5.00 -6.01 -12.34
CA LEU A 321 6.40 -6.24 -12.75
C LEU A 321 7.37 -5.28 -12.05
N TYR A 322 7.01 -4.01 -11.90
CA TYR A 322 7.79 -3.05 -11.11
C TYR A 322 7.96 -3.52 -9.66
N THR A 323 6.89 -4.01 -9.06
CA THR A 323 6.94 -4.53 -7.68
C THR A 323 7.82 -5.78 -7.60
N GLN A 324 7.66 -6.74 -8.53
CA GLN A 324 8.49 -7.95 -8.60
C GLN A 324 9.98 -7.63 -8.74
N PHE A 325 10.31 -6.61 -9.53
CA PHE A 325 11.67 -6.14 -9.74
C PHE A 325 12.39 -5.78 -8.42
N GLY A 326 11.70 -5.11 -7.50
CA GLY A 326 12.28 -4.65 -6.24
C GLY A 326 12.42 -5.74 -5.16
N LEU A 327 11.81 -6.92 -5.31
CA LEU A 327 11.84 -7.99 -4.29
C LEU A 327 13.24 -8.53 -3.99
N ARG A 328 14.21 -8.31 -4.89
CA ARG A 328 15.62 -8.69 -4.66
C ARG A 328 16.29 -7.90 -3.52
N PHE A 329 15.70 -6.79 -3.10
CA PHE A 329 16.15 -6.00 -1.95
C PHE A 329 15.28 -6.33 -0.75
N PRO A 330 15.81 -7.01 0.28
CA PRO A 330 15.01 -7.32 1.48
C PRO A 330 14.52 -6.07 2.23
N LEU A 331 15.33 -5.00 2.25
CA LEU A 331 14.91 -3.71 2.78
C LEU A 331 14.21 -2.94 1.66
N ASN A 332 12.88 -3.03 1.64
CA ASN A 332 12.04 -2.44 0.62
C ASN A 332 10.79 -1.81 1.24
N GLU A 333 10.23 -0.82 0.56
CA GLU A 333 8.90 -0.29 0.81
C GLU A 333 8.25 0.05 -0.53
N TYR A 334 6.95 -0.20 -0.65
CA TYR A 334 6.19 0.07 -1.87
C TYR A 334 4.95 0.90 -1.57
N ARG A 335 4.64 1.79 -2.52
CA ARG A 335 3.41 2.56 -2.54
C ARG A 335 2.31 1.86 -3.33
N ALA A 336 2.62 1.37 -4.52
CA ALA A 336 1.67 0.76 -5.44
C ALA A 336 1.97 -0.72 -5.66
N CYS A 337 0.93 -1.54 -5.68
CA CYS A 337 1.02 -2.96 -6.00
C CYS A 337 -0.25 -3.47 -6.67
N TRP A 338 -0.05 -4.41 -7.57
CA TRP A 338 -1.12 -5.24 -8.12
C TRP A 338 -0.77 -6.71 -7.96
N LYS A 339 -1.65 -7.48 -7.34
CA LYS A 339 -1.56 -8.95 -7.26
C LYS A 339 -0.25 -9.49 -6.63
N MET A 340 0.29 -8.74 -5.67
CA MET A 340 1.54 -9.10 -4.97
C MET A 340 1.33 -9.60 -3.53
N GLY A 341 0.10 -9.98 -3.17
CA GLY A 341 -0.18 -10.57 -1.87
C GLY A 341 0.69 -11.80 -1.59
N GLY A 342 1.15 -11.98 -0.34
CA GLY A 342 2.00 -13.09 0.10
C GLY A 342 3.50 -12.92 -0.17
N GLN A 343 3.92 -11.85 -0.85
CA GLN A 343 5.32 -11.59 -1.15
C GLN A 343 6.04 -10.89 0.03
N PRO A 344 7.40 -11.00 0.14
CA PRO A 344 8.18 -10.42 1.24
C PRO A 344 8.46 -8.93 0.97
N LEU A 345 7.41 -8.11 1.00
CA LEU A 345 7.50 -6.68 0.72
C LEU A 345 6.74 -5.87 1.77
N ALA A 346 7.27 -4.70 2.11
CA ALA A 346 6.60 -3.73 2.96
C ALA A 346 5.65 -2.87 2.11
N GLN A 347 4.37 -2.93 2.44
CA GLN A 347 3.35 -2.07 1.82
C GLN A 347 3.05 -0.87 2.71
N ARG A 348 3.15 0.34 2.16
CA ARG A 348 2.76 1.55 2.85
C ARG A 348 1.43 2.06 2.31
N LEU A 349 0.49 2.36 3.21
CA LEU A 349 -0.78 2.99 2.84
C LEU A 349 -0.54 4.30 2.09
N LEU A 350 -1.54 4.72 1.31
CA LEU A 350 -1.58 6.03 0.66
C LEU A 350 -1.39 7.16 1.67
N ASP A 351 -0.66 8.21 1.24
CA ASP A 351 -0.41 9.42 2.04
C ASP A 351 -1.72 10.01 2.59
N LYS A 352 -1.82 10.05 3.90
CA LYS A 352 -2.98 10.56 4.60
C LYS A 352 -2.82 12.06 4.90
N LYS A 353 -3.93 12.76 4.90
CA LYS A 353 -3.97 14.14 5.39
C LYS A 353 -3.78 14.16 6.91
N HIS A 354 -3.27 15.27 7.42
CA HIS A 354 -3.24 15.53 8.85
C HIS A 354 -4.64 15.96 9.33
N THR A 355 -5.59 15.03 9.33
CA THR A 355 -6.98 15.23 9.76
C THR A 355 -7.51 14.02 10.54
N TRP A 356 -8.50 14.23 11.39
CA TRP A 356 -9.16 13.17 12.14
C TRP A 356 -9.92 12.20 11.25
N GLU A 357 -10.48 12.69 10.14
CA GLU A 357 -11.17 11.88 9.13
C GLU A 357 -10.21 10.86 8.51
N ASP A 358 -8.99 11.27 8.18
CA ASP A 358 -7.99 10.36 7.61
C ASP A 358 -7.39 9.42 8.66
N LEU A 359 -7.27 9.85 9.93
CA LEU A 359 -6.92 8.95 11.04
C LEU A 359 -7.97 7.84 11.22
N GLN A 360 -9.27 8.15 11.06
CA GLN A 360 -10.34 7.15 11.15
C GLN A 360 -10.29 6.10 10.03
N LYS A 361 -9.72 6.43 8.88
CA LYS A 361 -9.53 5.49 7.76
C LYS A 361 -8.37 4.52 7.99
N LEU A 362 -7.46 4.83 8.91
CA LEU A 362 -6.21 4.10 9.07
C LEU A 362 -6.43 2.62 9.39
N ILE A 363 -7.19 2.33 10.45
CA ILE A 363 -7.45 0.95 10.90
C ILE A 363 -8.18 0.13 9.83
N PRO A 364 -9.30 0.58 9.25
CA PRO A 364 -9.99 -0.20 8.23
C PRO A 364 -9.13 -0.41 6.95
N ASN A 365 -8.33 0.56 6.51
CA ASN A 365 -7.44 0.36 5.38
C ASN A 365 -6.37 -0.71 5.67
N MET A 366 -5.76 -0.69 6.88
CA MET A 366 -4.81 -1.71 7.32
C MET A 366 -5.44 -3.11 7.42
N ILE A 367 -6.71 -3.19 7.81
CA ILE A 367 -7.48 -4.45 7.81
C ILE A 367 -7.57 -5.02 6.38
N ILE A 368 -7.90 -4.18 5.40
CA ILE A 368 -8.02 -4.62 4.01
C ILE A 368 -6.67 -4.99 3.41
N GLU A 369 -5.58 -4.29 3.75
CA GLU A 369 -4.23 -4.73 3.37
C GLU A 369 -3.97 -6.17 3.83
N GLY A 370 -4.21 -6.48 5.10
CA GLY A 370 -4.03 -7.82 5.65
C GLY A 370 -4.93 -8.87 4.98
N LEU A 371 -6.21 -8.57 4.75
CA LEU A 371 -7.13 -9.46 4.05
C LEU A 371 -6.70 -9.72 2.60
N SER A 372 -6.14 -8.72 1.95
CA SER A 372 -5.64 -8.79 0.57
C SER A 372 -4.29 -9.51 0.43
N GLY A 373 -3.66 -9.91 1.53
CA GLY A 373 -2.39 -10.63 1.51
C GLY A 373 -1.14 -9.77 1.70
N TYR A 374 -1.30 -8.46 1.83
CA TYR A 374 -0.22 -7.52 2.16
C TYR A 374 -0.06 -7.45 3.68
N THR A 375 0.54 -8.51 4.26
CA THR A 375 0.57 -8.69 5.71
C THR A 375 1.70 -7.94 6.39
N PHE A 376 2.71 -7.50 5.64
CA PHE A 376 3.84 -6.69 6.09
C PHE A 376 3.58 -5.22 5.77
N SER A 377 2.62 -4.64 6.48
CA SER A 377 2.03 -3.35 6.16
C SER A 377 2.54 -2.21 7.03
N CYS A 378 2.74 -1.05 6.41
CA CYS A 378 3.08 0.21 7.05
C CYS A 378 1.89 1.16 6.99
N PRO A 379 1.43 1.70 8.14
CA PRO A 379 0.21 2.51 8.21
C PRO A 379 0.37 3.96 7.70
N ASP A 380 1.33 4.25 6.84
CA ASP A 380 1.76 5.60 6.47
C ASP A 380 2.61 6.27 7.58
N MET A 381 2.83 7.57 7.52
CA MET A 381 3.63 8.35 8.46
C MET A 381 2.76 8.84 9.63
N ILE A 382 3.32 8.89 10.82
CA ILE A 382 2.62 9.42 12.00
C ILE A 382 2.21 10.87 11.75
N GLY A 383 0.92 11.14 11.90
CA GLY A 383 0.32 12.45 11.62
C GLY A 383 -0.11 12.62 10.16
N GLY A 384 0.26 11.70 9.26
CA GLY A 384 -0.04 11.70 7.83
C GLY A 384 1.18 11.97 6.96
N GLY A 385 1.11 11.54 5.69
CA GLY A 385 2.18 11.66 4.69
C GLY A 385 1.94 12.73 3.63
N LEU A 386 0.75 13.35 3.60
CA LEU A 386 0.44 14.36 2.59
C LEU A 386 1.10 15.70 2.93
N LEU A 387 2.13 16.08 2.18
CA LEU A 387 2.97 17.26 2.42
C LEU A 387 2.18 18.57 2.62
N SER A 388 1.17 18.82 1.78
CA SER A 388 0.35 20.03 1.87
C SER A 388 -0.37 20.22 3.22
N SER A 389 -0.53 19.15 4.00
CA SER A 389 -1.09 19.22 5.35
C SER A 389 -0.13 19.80 6.39
N PHE A 390 1.17 19.92 6.06
CA PHE A 390 2.22 20.36 6.97
C PHE A 390 2.85 21.71 6.57
N GLU A 391 2.33 22.39 5.56
CA GLU A 391 2.81 23.70 5.11
C GLU A 391 2.69 24.79 6.19
N ASN A 392 1.67 24.69 7.06
CA ASN A 392 1.48 25.60 8.18
C ASN A 392 1.62 24.88 9.53
N LEU A 393 2.85 24.73 9.99
CA LEU A 393 3.18 24.05 11.27
C LEU A 393 2.59 24.72 12.52
N LYS A 394 2.16 25.99 12.45
CA LYS A 394 1.53 26.69 13.60
C LYS A 394 0.11 26.16 13.88
N SER A 395 -0.50 25.49 12.93
CA SER A 395 -1.85 24.93 13.04
C SER A 395 -1.86 23.40 13.22
N ILE A 396 -0.72 22.79 13.54
CA ILE A 396 -0.64 21.35 13.77
C ILE A 396 -1.46 20.95 15.01
N ASP A 397 -2.36 20.01 14.84
CA ASP A 397 -3.09 19.39 15.93
C ASP A 397 -2.17 18.35 16.62
N GLN A 398 -1.62 18.73 17.77
CA GLN A 398 -0.69 17.89 18.54
C GLN A 398 -1.39 16.64 19.10
N ASP A 399 -2.68 16.72 19.48
CA ASP A 399 -3.46 15.58 19.93
C ASP A 399 -3.57 14.55 18.79
N LEU A 400 -3.80 14.99 17.55
CA LEU A 400 -3.85 14.13 16.38
C LEU A 400 -2.52 13.38 16.15
N ILE A 401 -1.36 14.06 16.30
CA ILE A 401 -0.05 13.41 16.23
C ILE A 401 0.08 12.29 17.28
N VAL A 402 -0.31 12.57 18.54
CA VAL A 402 -0.25 11.56 19.61
C VAL A 402 -1.20 10.39 19.31
N ARG A 403 -2.45 10.66 18.92
CA ARG A 403 -3.43 9.60 18.60
C ARG A 403 -3.02 8.78 17.37
N SER A 404 -2.39 9.41 16.37
CA SER A 404 -1.78 8.71 15.25
C SER A 404 -0.65 7.79 15.73
N ALA A 405 0.28 8.30 16.56
CA ALA A 405 1.34 7.48 17.14
C ALA A 405 0.81 6.29 17.97
N GLN A 406 -0.32 6.45 18.67
CA GLN A 406 -0.99 5.37 19.38
C GLN A 406 -1.50 4.28 18.43
N CYS A 407 -2.12 4.66 17.30
CA CYS A 407 -2.54 3.69 16.29
C CYS A 407 -1.34 2.89 15.75
N HIS A 408 -0.26 3.59 15.38
CA HIS A 408 0.95 2.98 14.83
C HIS A 408 1.70 2.07 15.82
N ALA A 409 1.65 2.36 17.12
CA ALA A 409 2.44 1.67 18.14
C ALA A 409 2.26 0.15 18.12
N LEU A 410 1.04 -0.33 17.91
CA LEU A 410 0.67 -1.75 17.86
C LEU A 410 0.14 -2.17 16.48
N MET A 411 0.68 -1.58 15.40
CA MET A 411 0.54 -2.04 14.02
C MET A 411 1.83 -2.73 13.56
N PRO A 412 1.84 -3.45 12.43
CA PRO A 412 3.02 -4.22 11.99
C PRO A 412 4.27 -3.34 11.89
N MET A 413 4.16 -2.15 11.30
CA MET A 413 5.24 -1.16 11.21
C MET A 413 4.84 0.16 11.85
N MET A 414 5.81 1.04 12.11
CA MET A 414 5.63 2.37 12.68
C MET A 414 6.60 3.32 11.99
N GLN A 415 6.10 4.38 11.35
CA GLN A 415 6.93 5.30 10.58
C GLN A 415 6.71 6.75 11.02
N PHE A 416 7.81 7.46 11.31
CA PHE A 416 7.83 8.91 11.52
C PHE A 416 8.27 9.60 10.23
N SER A 417 7.83 10.85 10.05
CA SER A 417 8.41 11.75 9.06
C SER A 417 8.63 13.12 9.65
N VAL A 418 7.57 13.85 10.02
CA VAL A 418 7.74 15.11 10.77
C VAL A 418 8.43 14.83 12.11
N ALA A 419 9.41 15.64 12.46
CA ALA A 419 10.16 15.52 13.70
C ALA A 419 9.30 15.88 14.93
N PRO A 420 8.89 14.92 15.76
CA PRO A 420 7.96 15.19 16.86
C PRO A 420 8.55 16.15 17.90
N TRP A 421 9.87 16.11 18.13
CA TRP A 421 10.55 17.05 19.07
C TRP A 421 10.55 18.50 18.59
N ARG A 422 10.30 18.77 17.30
CA ARG A 422 10.24 20.10 16.71
C ARG A 422 8.84 20.72 16.78
N ILE A 423 7.81 19.88 16.68
CA ILE A 423 6.42 20.36 16.52
C ILE A 423 5.55 20.16 17.76
N LEU A 424 5.99 19.36 18.72
CA LEU A 424 5.20 19.04 19.92
C LEU A 424 5.76 19.76 21.15
N ASP A 425 4.87 20.14 22.04
CA ASP A 425 5.26 20.51 23.40
C ASP A 425 5.72 19.28 24.20
N THR A 426 6.29 19.53 25.38
CA THR A 426 6.85 18.47 26.23
C THR A 426 5.84 17.38 26.57
N LYS A 427 4.59 17.75 26.86
CA LYS A 427 3.52 16.78 27.25
C LYS A 427 3.20 15.83 26.09
N HIS A 428 3.01 16.39 24.89
CA HIS A 428 2.67 15.61 23.69
C HIS A 428 3.86 14.77 23.23
N LEU A 429 5.09 15.30 23.28
CA LEU A 429 6.30 14.55 22.97
C LEU A 429 6.47 13.34 23.90
N GLU A 430 6.29 13.51 25.20
CA GLU A 430 6.35 12.41 26.16
C GLU A 430 5.25 11.34 25.91
N ALA A 431 4.05 11.75 25.48
CA ALA A 431 3.02 10.82 25.08
C ALA A 431 3.41 10.00 23.82
N VAL A 432 4.05 10.62 22.83
CA VAL A 432 4.62 9.93 21.66
C VAL A 432 5.72 8.95 22.08
N LYS A 433 6.65 9.36 22.96
CA LYS A 433 7.69 8.47 23.49
C LYS A 433 7.11 7.25 24.21
N LYS A 434 6.00 7.40 24.96
CA LYS A 434 5.27 6.26 25.55
C LYS A 434 4.72 5.31 24.49
N CYS A 435 4.24 5.82 23.34
CA CYS A 435 3.80 4.98 22.23
C CYS A 435 4.97 4.14 21.69
N VAL A 436 6.13 4.77 21.51
CA VAL A 436 7.36 4.07 21.08
C VAL A 436 7.80 3.03 22.10
N ALA A 437 7.77 3.36 23.40
CA ALA A 437 8.10 2.41 24.47
C ALA A 437 7.13 1.22 24.47
N THR A 438 5.83 1.46 24.25
CA THR A 438 4.82 0.40 24.11
C THR A 438 5.16 -0.51 22.92
N ARG A 439 5.47 0.06 21.74
CA ARG A 439 5.91 -0.72 20.59
C ARG A 439 7.12 -1.60 20.93
N MET A 440 8.16 -1.03 21.54
CA MET A 440 9.38 -1.78 21.89
C MET A 440 9.08 -2.92 22.86
N ARG A 441 8.17 -2.73 23.81
CA ARG A 441 7.70 -3.79 24.71
C ARG A 441 7.02 -4.93 23.95
N PHE A 442 6.19 -4.62 22.95
CA PHE A 442 5.47 -5.61 22.14
C PHE A 442 6.27 -6.11 20.91
N ASN A 443 7.48 -5.63 20.69
CA ASN A 443 8.32 -6.05 19.56
C ASN A 443 8.48 -7.59 19.48
N PRO A 444 8.71 -8.35 20.56
CA PRO A 444 8.79 -9.81 20.47
C PRO A 444 7.52 -10.45 19.89
N LEU A 445 6.34 -9.93 20.23
CA LEU A 445 5.06 -10.38 19.67
C LEU A 445 4.95 -10.01 18.19
N ILE A 446 5.27 -8.76 17.81
CA ILE A 446 5.22 -8.29 16.41
C ILE A 446 6.14 -9.16 15.54
N MET A 447 7.37 -9.40 15.99
CA MET A 447 8.34 -10.25 15.29
C MET A 447 7.90 -11.72 15.18
N LYS A 448 7.24 -12.24 16.22
CA LYS A 448 6.64 -13.58 16.18
C LYS A 448 5.55 -13.65 15.11
N LEU A 449 4.60 -12.70 15.14
CA LEU A 449 3.49 -12.64 14.19
C LEU A 449 3.99 -12.44 12.75
N ALA A 450 5.03 -11.64 12.52
CA ALA A 450 5.64 -11.48 11.21
C ALA A 450 6.20 -12.81 10.66
N ARG A 451 6.92 -13.57 11.49
CA ARG A 451 7.44 -14.90 11.12
C ARG A 451 6.33 -15.92 10.87
N GLU A 452 5.27 -15.87 11.66
CA GLU A 452 4.08 -16.72 11.47
C GLU A 452 3.36 -16.37 10.18
N SER A 453 3.14 -15.08 9.93
CA SER A 453 2.52 -14.56 8.72
C SER A 453 3.29 -14.93 7.45
N ALA A 454 4.62 -14.87 7.48
CA ALA A 454 5.47 -15.29 6.35
C ALA A 454 5.23 -16.76 5.93
N LYS A 455 4.82 -17.61 6.88
CA LYS A 455 4.58 -19.05 6.65
C LYS A 455 3.12 -19.38 6.36
N SER A 456 2.21 -18.77 7.12
CA SER A 456 0.77 -19.08 7.07
C SER A 456 0.00 -18.18 6.07
N GLY A 457 0.51 -16.98 5.83
CA GLY A 457 -0.18 -15.91 5.14
C GLY A 457 -1.23 -15.19 6.00
N ASP A 458 -1.49 -15.61 7.24
CA ASP A 458 -2.47 -14.92 8.10
C ASP A 458 -2.04 -13.48 8.38
N PRO A 459 -2.96 -12.51 8.39
CA PRO A 459 -2.63 -11.12 8.69
C PRO A 459 -2.02 -10.97 10.08
N ILE A 460 -1.07 -10.05 10.23
CA ILE A 460 -0.54 -9.64 11.54
C ILE A 460 -1.60 -8.84 12.28
N LEU A 461 -2.12 -7.79 11.62
CA LEU A 461 -3.27 -7.00 12.07
C LEU A 461 -4.53 -7.62 11.48
N ARG A 462 -5.51 -7.93 12.33
CA ARG A 462 -6.74 -8.63 11.95
C ARG A 462 -7.97 -7.83 12.39
N ASN A 463 -9.03 -7.85 11.58
CA ASN A 463 -10.32 -7.36 12.06
C ASN A 463 -10.90 -8.31 13.11
N MET A 464 -11.85 -7.79 13.88
CA MET A 464 -12.49 -8.53 14.96
C MET A 464 -13.22 -9.77 14.45
N GLU A 465 -13.93 -9.66 13.31
CA GLU A 465 -14.68 -10.75 12.68
C GLU A 465 -13.78 -11.92 12.25
N TYR A 466 -12.56 -11.62 11.80
CA TYR A 466 -11.58 -12.66 11.42
C TYR A 466 -11.22 -13.60 12.58
N VAL A 467 -11.11 -13.02 13.79
CA VAL A 467 -10.67 -13.75 14.99
C VAL A 467 -11.85 -14.31 15.77
N PHE A 468 -12.98 -13.61 15.77
CA PHE A 468 -14.17 -13.92 16.56
C PHE A 468 -15.44 -13.90 15.70
N PRO A 469 -15.58 -14.85 14.75
CA PRO A 469 -16.77 -14.95 13.93
C PRO A 469 -18.01 -15.20 14.79
N ASP A 470 -19.16 -14.84 14.28
CA ASP A 470 -20.47 -15.04 14.92
C ASP A 470 -20.63 -14.30 16.28
N GLN A 471 -19.98 -13.15 16.45
CA GLN A 471 -20.10 -12.27 17.61
C GLN A 471 -20.49 -10.82 17.24
N ASP A 472 -21.04 -10.61 16.05
CA ASP A 472 -21.49 -9.30 15.52
C ASP A 472 -20.36 -8.26 15.41
N PHE A 473 -19.15 -8.70 15.05
CA PHE A 473 -17.98 -7.83 14.91
C PHE A 473 -17.69 -7.36 13.49
N GLU A 474 -18.48 -7.72 12.52
CA GLU A 474 -18.23 -7.44 11.10
C GLU A 474 -18.08 -5.95 10.79
N SER A 475 -18.83 -5.10 11.51
CA SER A 475 -18.85 -3.65 11.32
C SER A 475 -17.94 -2.89 12.29
N VAL A 476 -17.09 -3.57 13.06
CA VAL A 476 -16.16 -2.94 13.99
C VAL A 476 -14.90 -2.49 13.24
N VAL A 477 -14.72 -1.18 13.12
CA VAL A 477 -13.67 -0.56 12.28
C VAL A 477 -12.66 0.29 13.06
N ASP A 478 -12.84 0.46 14.38
CA ASP A 478 -12.05 1.37 15.21
C ASP A 478 -11.28 0.66 16.33
N GLN A 479 -11.27 -0.66 16.32
CA GLN A 479 -10.42 -1.55 17.13
C GLN A 479 -10.03 -2.77 16.31
N PHE A 480 -8.94 -3.41 16.66
CA PHE A 480 -8.36 -4.51 15.89
C PHE A 480 -7.62 -5.50 16.79
N MET A 481 -7.30 -6.66 16.22
CA MET A 481 -6.47 -7.67 16.88
C MET A 481 -5.05 -7.67 16.30
N MET A 482 -4.05 -7.75 17.18
CA MET A 482 -2.71 -8.18 16.82
C MET A 482 -2.60 -9.69 17.08
N GLY A 483 -2.57 -10.47 16.01
CA GLY A 483 -2.75 -11.92 16.08
C GLY A 483 -4.09 -12.30 16.69
N GLU A 484 -4.10 -13.23 17.65
CA GLU A 484 -5.34 -13.78 18.25
C GLU A 484 -5.58 -13.31 19.69
N ASN A 485 -4.56 -12.74 20.35
CA ASN A 485 -4.56 -12.56 21.80
C ASN A 485 -4.39 -11.11 22.26
N LEU A 486 -4.12 -10.15 21.40
CA LEU A 486 -3.97 -8.74 21.77
C LEU A 486 -4.99 -7.89 21.01
N LEU A 487 -5.99 -7.39 21.74
CA LEU A 487 -6.97 -6.43 21.25
C LEU A 487 -6.43 -5.02 21.46
N VAL A 488 -6.46 -4.18 20.43
CA VAL A 488 -6.01 -2.78 20.47
C VAL A 488 -7.17 -1.87 20.12
N ALA A 489 -7.42 -0.87 20.98
CA ALA A 489 -8.56 0.01 20.87
C ALA A 489 -8.16 1.50 21.01
N PRO A 490 -7.45 2.09 20.01
CA PRO A 490 -7.02 3.47 20.08
C PRO A 490 -8.18 4.45 19.99
N VAL A 491 -7.99 5.67 20.46
CA VAL A 491 -8.94 6.77 20.25
C VAL A 491 -8.65 7.41 18.90
N VAL A 492 -9.68 7.49 18.05
CA VAL A 492 -9.60 8.06 16.68
C VAL A 492 -10.56 9.25 16.48
N LYS A 493 -11.06 9.84 17.57
CA LYS A 493 -11.98 10.99 17.55
C LYS A 493 -11.38 12.16 18.33
N PRO A 494 -11.58 13.41 17.88
CA PRO A 494 -11.05 14.59 18.57
C PRO A 494 -11.72 14.81 19.91
N GLY A 495 -10.97 15.34 20.89
CA GLY A 495 -11.48 15.81 22.17
C GLY A 495 -12.04 14.73 23.10
N VAL A 496 -11.81 13.44 22.81
CA VAL A 496 -12.35 12.32 23.57
C VAL A 496 -11.29 11.74 24.50
N ASN A 497 -11.63 11.60 25.79
CA ASN A 497 -10.79 11.03 26.84
C ASN A 497 -11.35 9.71 27.41
N SER A 498 -12.30 9.11 26.76
CA SER A 498 -12.85 7.79 27.09
C SER A 498 -13.17 7.02 25.80
N ARG A 499 -13.26 5.71 25.91
CA ARG A 499 -13.55 4.85 24.76
C ARG A 499 -14.50 3.72 25.13
N ASN A 500 -15.47 3.48 24.25
CA ASN A 500 -16.27 2.28 24.27
C ASN A 500 -15.51 1.15 23.54
N VAL A 501 -15.27 0.04 24.21
CA VAL A 501 -14.56 -1.13 23.69
C VAL A 501 -15.48 -2.33 23.69
N LEU A 502 -15.61 -2.99 22.56
CA LEU A 502 -16.33 -4.25 22.41
C LEU A 502 -15.37 -5.40 22.72
N LEU A 503 -15.51 -6.01 23.90
CA LEU A 503 -14.68 -7.14 24.30
C LEU A 503 -15.29 -8.47 23.82
N PRO A 504 -14.57 -9.29 23.03
CA PRO A 504 -15.01 -10.62 22.66
C PRO A 504 -15.18 -11.52 23.89
N LYS A 505 -16.00 -12.57 23.77
CA LYS A 505 -16.16 -13.57 24.84
C LYS A 505 -14.80 -14.08 25.32
N GLY A 506 -14.64 -14.19 26.63
CA GLY A 506 -13.39 -14.59 27.29
C GLY A 506 -13.04 -13.69 28.46
N THR A 507 -11.80 -13.79 28.95
CA THR A 507 -11.23 -12.95 30.00
C THR A 507 -10.12 -12.10 29.42
N TRP A 508 -10.11 -10.82 29.72
CA TRP A 508 -9.22 -9.82 29.13
C TRP A 508 -8.55 -8.99 30.22
N LYS A 509 -7.22 -8.88 30.16
CA LYS A 509 -6.43 -8.01 31.03
C LYS A 509 -6.07 -6.73 30.28
N ALA A 510 -6.53 -5.59 30.77
CA ALA A 510 -6.26 -4.28 30.20
C ALA A 510 -4.80 -3.82 30.47
N ASP A 511 -4.40 -2.79 29.75
CA ASP A 511 -3.09 -2.10 29.88
C ASP A 511 -2.81 -1.60 31.31
N ASP A 512 -3.84 -1.26 32.10
CA ASP A 512 -3.77 -0.84 33.50
C ASP A 512 -3.79 -2.01 34.51
N GLY A 513 -3.77 -3.25 34.00
CA GLY A 513 -3.77 -4.46 34.82
C GLY A 513 -5.14 -4.96 35.28
N LYS A 514 -6.22 -4.18 35.07
CA LYS A 514 -7.59 -4.61 35.40
C LYS A 514 -8.02 -5.75 34.48
N VAL A 515 -8.80 -6.66 35.07
CA VAL A 515 -9.33 -7.82 34.37
C VAL A 515 -10.82 -7.65 34.12
N TYR A 516 -11.24 -7.89 32.88
CA TYR A 516 -12.62 -7.78 32.42
C TYR A 516 -13.13 -9.11 31.87
N LYS A 517 -14.40 -9.41 32.16
CA LYS A 517 -15.11 -10.48 31.46
C LYS A 517 -15.65 -9.92 30.16
N GLY A 518 -15.29 -10.53 29.04
CA GLY A 518 -15.77 -10.14 27.72
C GLY A 518 -17.16 -10.72 27.37
N GLY A 519 -17.58 -10.48 26.13
CA GLY A 519 -18.92 -10.73 25.62
C GLY A 519 -19.86 -9.54 25.80
N ASN A 520 -19.31 -8.36 26.06
CA ASN A 520 -20.04 -7.10 26.27
C ASN A 520 -19.21 -5.89 25.87
N SER A 521 -19.86 -4.73 25.85
CA SER A 521 -19.20 -3.44 25.70
C SER A 521 -18.82 -2.87 27.07
N ILE A 522 -17.64 -2.26 27.15
CA ILE A 522 -17.16 -1.54 28.33
C ILE A 522 -16.72 -0.13 27.95
N VAL A 523 -16.89 0.82 28.88
CA VAL A 523 -16.32 2.17 28.74
C VAL A 523 -15.06 2.24 29.60
N ILE A 524 -13.97 2.73 29.02
CA ILE A 524 -12.69 2.91 29.71
C ILE A 524 -12.19 4.33 29.53
N ASP A 525 -11.46 4.82 30.52
CA ASP A 525 -10.74 6.08 30.41
C ASP A 525 -9.57 5.91 29.42
N ALA A 526 -9.42 6.88 28.52
CA ALA A 526 -8.39 6.91 27.51
C ALA A 526 -7.83 8.33 27.36
N PRO A 527 -7.22 8.90 28.42
CA PRO A 527 -6.57 10.20 28.34
C PRO A 527 -5.48 10.17 27.26
N LEU A 528 -4.96 11.33 26.87
CA LEU A 528 -4.08 11.46 25.71
C LEU A 528 -2.82 10.57 25.79
N GLU A 529 -2.29 10.37 26.99
CA GLU A 529 -1.09 9.56 27.24
C GLU A 529 -1.34 8.04 27.29
N ARG A 530 -2.60 7.57 27.14
CA ARG A 530 -2.98 6.16 27.25
C ARG A 530 -3.44 5.59 25.92
N LEU A 531 -2.78 4.52 25.45
CA LEU A 531 -3.29 3.62 24.40
C LEU A 531 -3.98 2.43 25.07
N PRO A 532 -5.30 2.29 24.97
CA PRO A 532 -5.99 1.11 25.49
C PRO A 532 -5.69 -0.13 24.66
N TYR A 533 -5.26 -1.21 25.31
CA TYR A 533 -5.15 -2.55 24.74
C TYR A 533 -5.50 -3.60 25.81
N PHE A 534 -5.82 -4.81 25.35
CA PHE A 534 -6.26 -5.91 26.20
C PHE A 534 -5.59 -7.20 25.76
N GLU A 535 -4.94 -7.88 26.69
CA GLU A 535 -4.36 -9.19 26.50
C GLU A 535 -5.34 -10.28 26.93
N LYS A 536 -5.58 -11.28 26.07
CA LYS A 536 -6.46 -12.41 26.39
C LYS A 536 -5.82 -13.28 27.45
N VAL A 537 -6.53 -13.52 28.55
CA VAL A 537 -6.05 -14.36 29.64
C VAL A 537 -6.43 -15.81 29.37
N ASN A 538 -5.43 -16.68 29.28
CA ASN A 538 -5.65 -18.13 29.22
C ASN A 538 -5.78 -18.65 30.65
N LEU A 539 -6.93 -19.20 31.00
CA LEU A 539 -7.21 -19.77 32.33
C LEU A 539 -6.28 -20.94 32.71
N LYS A 540 -5.40 -21.39 31.80
CA LYS A 540 -4.45 -22.47 32.06
C LYS A 540 -3.14 -22.03 32.74
N ASP A 541 -2.89 -20.71 32.84
CA ASP A 541 -1.61 -20.19 33.39
C ASP A 541 -1.69 -19.91 34.90
N HIS A 542 -2.74 -20.38 35.60
CA HIS A 542 -2.95 -20.19 37.04
C HIS A 542 -3.07 -21.50 37.82
N ASN A 543 -2.57 -22.64 37.30
CA ASN A 543 -2.45 -23.89 38.06
C ASN A 543 -0.99 -24.26 38.28
#